data_a48ab673abf01a3df52aa2f66684f5a0
#
_entry.id   a48ab673abf01a3df52aa2f66684f5a0
#
_cell.length_a   1.000
_cell.length_b   1.000
_cell.length_c   1.000
_cell.angle_alpha   90.00
_cell.angle_beta   90.00
_cell.angle_gamma   90.00
#
_symmetry.space_group_name_H-M   'P 1'
#
loop_
_entity.id
_entity.type
_entity.pdbx_description
1 polymer ?
#
loop_
_entity_poly.entity_id
_entity_poly.type
_entity_poly.pdbx_seq_one_letter_code
_entity_poly.pdbx_strand_id
1 'polypeptide(L)'
;MRQCCLLLLLWALSGSLFAAPPEPTATQALAPLEITRDSPRINLTRHLLLLEDPSGTLTANRLLQGDQHLPWRQVHTRFVNEGKNQSVWWLQFALHNTSDAPVQGVLQVDYALLDQLHLYQQTPDGTLFEQVGGDHQPFDDRPVGVSKHWFTLQLTPGVHRFMLRVDSSSTVFIPLHYASWPASSAQLETSMLLHGLFYGVLLGLLAYNLFLLSSLREKAYFWYLLYLLNMMLFMSAFDGLAWKWINASVPVQTLTIYTLMFLHCAVSTQFSRYFLHTREQFPQLDLLLRSKILLVLLAMISLPLISVDLYNNMASLFVLVSSIVLLLSGLYVWRRGFRYGSYYTLAWSLLLISLVLSTAGSLGYELPGIPYGPQWVKMGTCAEMILLSLGLADRINALKEA
;
A
#
# COMPACT_ATOMS: atom_id res chain seq x y z
N MET A 1 13.17 28.65 18.63
CA MET A 1 14.43 28.18 17.98
C MET A 1 14.79 26.72 18.24
N ARG A 2 14.56 26.11 19.41
CA ARG A 2 14.89 24.67 19.64
C ARG A 2 13.96 23.64 18.97
N GLN A 3 12.78 24.02 18.50
CA GLN A 3 11.82 23.10 17.85
C GLN A 3 11.95 23.03 16.33
N CYS A 4 12.56 24.03 15.68
CA CYS A 4 12.89 23.93 14.24
C CYS A 4 14.08 23.02 13.96
N CYS A 5 14.99 22.85 14.94
CA CYS A 5 16.12 21.92 14.80
C CYS A 5 15.71 20.45 14.80
N LEU A 6 14.59 20.06 15.42
CA LEU A 6 14.12 18.68 15.43
C LEU A 6 13.50 18.26 14.09
N LEU A 7 12.84 19.17 13.38
CA LEU A 7 12.29 18.93 12.05
C LEU A 7 13.37 18.88 10.97
N LEU A 8 14.43 19.69 11.12
CA LEU A 8 15.62 19.64 10.26
C LEU A 8 16.48 18.40 10.54
N LEU A 9 16.51 17.89 11.77
CA LEU A 9 17.17 16.63 12.13
C LEU A 9 16.43 15.41 11.55
N LEU A 10 15.10 15.42 11.51
CA LEU A 10 14.31 14.38 10.85
C LEU A 10 14.49 14.41 9.32
N TRP A 11 14.69 15.58 8.73
CA TRP A 11 14.98 15.73 7.30
C TRP A 11 16.43 15.39 6.94
N ALA A 12 17.39 15.73 7.80
CA ALA A 12 18.79 15.35 7.66
C ALA A 12 19.04 13.84 7.89
N LEU A 13 18.27 13.20 8.79
CA LEU A 13 18.28 11.76 8.98
C LEU A 13 17.68 10.98 7.80
N SER A 14 16.74 11.58 7.04
CA SER A 14 16.22 10.97 5.81
C SER A 14 17.19 11.03 4.63
N GLY A 15 18.13 11.99 4.62
CA GLY A 15 19.11 12.16 3.54
C GLY A 15 20.43 11.41 3.71
N SER A 16 20.80 11.04 4.94
CA SER A 16 22.10 10.41 5.22
C SER A 16 22.06 8.91 5.54
N LEU A 17 20.85 8.29 5.58
CA LEU A 17 20.67 6.86 5.80
C LEU A 17 20.54 6.04 4.50
N PHE A 18 20.66 6.66 3.34
CA PHE A 18 20.62 6.00 2.03
C PHE A 18 22.01 5.85 1.38
N ALA A 19 23.03 5.53 2.18
CA ALA A 19 24.20 4.94 1.60
C ALA A 19 23.89 3.47 1.31
N ALA A 20 23.68 3.15 0.03
CA ALA A 20 23.56 1.76 -0.41
C ALA A 20 24.79 0.97 0.07
N PRO A 21 24.61 -0.25 0.61
CA PRO A 21 25.75 -1.11 0.92
C PRO A 21 26.53 -1.42 -0.36
N PRO A 22 27.87 -1.58 -0.29
CA PRO A 22 28.70 -1.85 -1.45
C PRO A 22 28.24 -3.14 -2.14
N GLU A 23 28.09 -3.09 -3.46
CA GLU A 23 27.68 -4.21 -4.28
C GLU A 23 28.71 -5.35 -4.20
N PRO A 24 28.31 -6.59 -3.90
CA PRO A 24 29.16 -7.74 -4.14
C PRO A 24 29.06 -8.13 -5.62
N THR A 25 30.10 -7.84 -6.38
CA THR A 25 30.35 -8.36 -7.71
C THR A 25 30.71 -9.84 -7.63
N ALA A 26 29.75 -10.73 -7.84
CA ALA A 26 29.98 -12.08 -8.36
C ALA A 26 28.63 -12.69 -8.77
N THR A 27 28.49 -12.99 -10.06
CA THR A 27 27.36 -13.73 -10.62
C THR A 27 27.44 -15.20 -10.14
N GLN A 28 27.05 -15.48 -8.91
CA GLN A 28 26.77 -16.84 -8.48
C GLN A 28 25.36 -17.18 -8.93
N ALA A 29 25.24 -18.20 -9.78
CA ALA A 29 23.96 -18.81 -10.08
C ALA A 29 23.32 -19.22 -8.73
N LEU A 30 22.20 -18.59 -8.38
CA LEU A 30 21.48 -18.94 -7.16
C LEU A 30 21.02 -20.39 -7.21
N ALA A 31 21.27 -21.13 -6.12
CA ALA A 31 20.77 -22.49 -6.00
C ALA A 31 19.24 -22.51 -6.13
N PRO A 32 18.66 -23.43 -6.90
CA PRO A 32 17.23 -23.58 -7.00
C PRO A 32 16.59 -23.82 -5.63
N LEU A 33 15.47 -23.16 -5.35
CA LEU A 33 14.73 -23.38 -4.12
C LEU A 33 13.95 -24.71 -4.23
N GLU A 34 14.19 -25.62 -3.30
CA GLU A 34 13.48 -26.89 -3.24
C GLU A 34 12.03 -26.70 -2.82
N ILE A 35 11.13 -27.31 -3.58
CA ILE A 35 9.70 -27.25 -3.32
C ILE A 35 9.08 -28.65 -3.37
N THR A 36 7.99 -28.81 -2.63
CA THR A 36 7.17 -30.01 -2.57
C THR A 36 5.69 -29.65 -2.67
N ARG A 37 4.81 -30.65 -2.72
CA ARG A 37 3.36 -30.48 -2.78
C ARG A 37 2.81 -29.66 -1.59
N ASP A 38 3.44 -29.78 -0.42
CA ASP A 38 2.98 -29.17 0.83
C ASP A 38 3.86 -27.99 1.26
N SER A 39 4.67 -27.45 0.33
CA SER A 39 5.52 -26.30 0.64
C SER A 39 4.69 -25.14 1.17
N PRO A 40 5.07 -24.58 2.33
CA PRO A 40 4.40 -23.41 2.88
C PRO A 40 4.62 -22.19 1.99
N ARG A 41 4.07 -21.04 2.37
CA ARG A 41 4.37 -19.78 1.72
C ARG A 41 5.82 -19.35 2.01
N ILE A 42 6.63 -19.23 0.96
CA ILE A 42 8.06 -18.91 1.01
C ILE A 42 8.32 -17.57 0.34
N ASN A 43 9.06 -16.70 1.01
CA ASN A 43 9.53 -15.45 0.40
C ASN A 43 10.70 -15.73 -0.54
N LEU A 44 10.55 -15.37 -1.82
CA LEU A 44 11.55 -15.63 -2.85
C LEU A 44 12.62 -14.54 -2.96
N THR A 45 12.44 -13.41 -2.30
CA THR A 45 13.29 -12.22 -2.54
C THR A 45 14.79 -12.49 -2.30
N ARG A 46 15.13 -13.31 -1.32
CA ARG A 46 16.53 -13.69 -1.03
C ARG A 46 17.06 -14.80 -1.97
N HIS A 47 16.19 -15.37 -2.79
CA HIS A 47 16.49 -16.46 -3.74
C HIS A 47 16.37 -16.00 -5.20
N LEU A 48 16.54 -14.69 -5.45
CA LEU A 48 16.45 -14.12 -6.79
C LEU A 48 17.63 -13.21 -7.12
N LEU A 49 17.89 -13.09 -8.41
CA LEU A 49 18.75 -12.06 -8.99
C LEU A 49 17.86 -10.97 -9.58
N LEU A 50 18.29 -9.74 -9.43
CA LEU A 50 17.60 -8.55 -9.92
C LEU A 50 18.47 -7.84 -10.94
N LEU A 51 17.87 -7.42 -12.05
CA LEU A 51 18.51 -6.66 -13.12
C LEU A 51 17.66 -5.44 -13.46
N GLU A 52 18.30 -4.29 -13.53
CA GLU A 52 17.68 -3.08 -14.06
C GLU A 52 17.87 -3.00 -15.59
N ASP A 53 16.80 -2.71 -16.31
CA ASP A 53 16.79 -2.45 -17.75
C ASP A 53 16.22 -1.05 -18.03
N PRO A 54 17.05 0.01 -17.95
CA PRO A 54 16.60 1.37 -18.19
C PRO A 54 16.08 1.60 -19.62
N SER A 55 16.53 0.78 -20.56
CA SER A 55 16.10 0.87 -21.97
C SER A 55 14.80 0.16 -22.27
N GLY A 56 14.39 -0.80 -21.42
CA GLY A 56 13.23 -1.67 -21.64
C GLY A 56 13.37 -2.61 -22.85
N THR A 57 14.59 -2.78 -23.38
CA THR A 57 14.83 -3.51 -24.64
C THR A 57 15.25 -4.97 -24.46
N LEU A 58 15.54 -5.39 -23.23
CA LEU A 58 15.89 -6.78 -22.96
C LEU A 58 14.68 -7.70 -23.17
N THR A 59 14.96 -8.91 -23.65
CA THR A 59 13.95 -9.95 -23.88
C THR A 59 14.24 -11.19 -23.04
N ALA A 60 13.19 -11.94 -22.66
CA ALA A 60 13.34 -13.15 -21.87
C ALA A 60 14.26 -14.18 -22.56
N ASN A 61 14.15 -14.34 -23.88
CA ASN A 61 14.99 -15.26 -24.63
C ASN A 61 16.48 -14.93 -24.49
N ARG A 62 16.85 -13.66 -24.60
CA ARG A 62 18.25 -13.21 -24.42
C ARG A 62 18.76 -13.48 -23.03
N LEU A 63 17.92 -13.20 -22.02
CA LEU A 63 18.28 -13.40 -20.62
C LEU A 63 18.42 -14.88 -20.24
N LEU A 64 17.56 -15.75 -20.78
CA LEU A 64 17.59 -17.20 -20.56
C LEU A 64 18.79 -17.88 -21.23
N GLN A 65 19.31 -17.30 -22.31
CA GLN A 65 20.52 -17.80 -23.01
C GLN A 65 21.81 -17.53 -22.21
N GLY A 66 21.72 -16.77 -21.11
CA GLY A 66 22.84 -16.59 -20.17
C GLY A 66 23.86 -15.54 -20.59
N ASP A 67 23.42 -14.33 -20.91
CA ASP A 67 24.33 -13.19 -21.12
C ASP A 67 25.03 -12.85 -19.78
N GLN A 68 26.26 -13.37 -19.62
CA GLN A 68 27.04 -13.27 -18.38
C GLN A 68 27.56 -11.84 -18.10
N HIS A 69 27.40 -10.92 -19.06
CA HIS A 69 27.89 -9.54 -18.94
C HIS A 69 26.89 -8.56 -18.34
N LEU A 70 25.66 -9.03 -18.05
CA LEU A 70 24.64 -8.18 -17.47
C LEU A 70 24.85 -7.99 -15.96
N PRO A 71 24.60 -6.78 -15.42
CA PRO A 71 24.86 -6.43 -14.02
C PRO A 71 23.76 -6.99 -13.09
N TRP A 72 23.63 -8.31 -13.05
CA TRP A 72 22.75 -8.97 -12.11
C TRP A 72 23.22 -8.75 -10.67
N ARG A 73 22.29 -8.41 -9.77
CA ARG A 73 22.58 -8.29 -8.34
C ARG A 73 21.70 -9.21 -7.51
N GLN A 74 22.26 -9.77 -6.46
CA GLN A 74 21.48 -10.54 -5.48
C GLN A 74 20.74 -9.58 -4.54
N VAL A 75 19.49 -9.91 -4.22
CA VAL A 75 18.68 -9.13 -3.27
C VAL A 75 18.85 -9.70 -1.86
N HIS A 76 19.27 -8.85 -0.93
CA HIS A 76 19.47 -9.21 0.47
C HIS A 76 18.36 -8.71 1.39
N THR A 77 17.53 -7.81 0.91
CA THR A 77 16.36 -7.28 1.62
C THR A 77 15.20 -8.28 1.61
N ARG A 78 14.22 -8.06 2.48
CA ARG A 78 13.01 -8.91 2.53
C ARG A 78 12.11 -8.75 1.31
N PHE A 79 12.12 -7.59 0.68
CA PHE A 79 11.34 -7.27 -0.51
C PHE A 79 12.20 -6.49 -1.49
N VAL A 80 11.92 -6.65 -2.79
CA VAL A 80 12.43 -5.74 -3.81
C VAL A 80 11.66 -4.44 -3.71
N ASN A 81 12.37 -3.35 -3.47
CA ASN A 81 11.81 -1.99 -3.44
C ASN A 81 12.80 -1.02 -4.08
N GLU A 82 12.56 -0.73 -5.36
CA GLU A 82 13.40 0.16 -6.16
C GLU A 82 12.82 1.59 -6.23
N GLY A 83 11.82 1.84 -5.37
CA GLY A 83 11.14 3.12 -5.35
C GLY A 83 10.40 3.39 -6.65
N LYS A 84 10.30 4.67 -7.00
CA LYS A 84 9.67 5.09 -8.23
C LYS A 84 10.74 5.40 -9.27
N ASN A 85 10.73 4.65 -10.37
CA ASN A 85 11.58 4.88 -11.53
C ASN A 85 10.85 4.44 -12.81
N GLN A 86 11.46 4.68 -13.97
CA GLN A 86 10.92 4.32 -15.28
C GLN A 86 11.60 3.11 -15.90
N SER A 87 12.50 2.46 -15.17
CA SER A 87 13.23 1.29 -15.64
C SER A 87 12.34 0.06 -15.61
N VAL A 88 12.53 -0.84 -16.56
CA VAL A 88 12.00 -2.20 -16.49
C VAL A 88 12.90 -3.03 -15.58
N TRP A 89 12.30 -3.86 -14.75
CA TRP A 89 13.01 -4.70 -13.81
C TRP A 89 12.83 -6.18 -14.17
N TRP A 90 13.92 -6.92 -14.13
CA TRP A 90 13.93 -8.35 -14.36
C TRP A 90 14.36 -9.10 -13.11
N LEU A 91 13.54 -10.07 -12.69
CA LEU A 91 13.80 -10.94 -11.56
C LEU A 91 14.02 -12.36 -12.06
N GLN A 92 15.17 -12.96 -11.73
CA GLN A 92 15.49 -14.33 -12.07
C GLN A 92 15.54 -15.19 -10.83
N PHE A 93 14.87 -16.34 -10.87
CA PHE A 93 14.91 -17.35 -9.80
C PHE A 93 14.66 -18.74 -10.36
N ALA A 94 14.91 -19.77 -9.55
CA ALA A 94 14.67 -21.15 -9.94
C ALA A 94 13.99 -21.93 -8.80
N LEU A 95 13.04 -22.79 -9.17
CA LEU A 95 12.35 -23.71 -8.27
C LEU A 95 12.66 -25.15 -8.69
N HIS A 96 12.98 -26.00 -7.72
CA HIS A 96 13.25 -27.41 -7.92
C HIS A 96 12.15 -28.26 -7.29
N ASN A 97 11.31 -28.85 -8.13
CA ASN A 97 10.38 -29.87 -7.64
C ASN A 97 11.15 -31.17 -7.37
N THR A 98 11.33 -31.46 -6.08
CA THR A 98 12.06 -32.66 -5.62
C THR A 98 11.16 -33.90 -5.51
N SER A 99 9.86 -33.80 -5.79
CA SER A 99 8.94 -34.91 -5.79
C SER A 99 8.89 -35.62 -7.15
N ASP A 100 8.44 -36.87 -7.17
CA ASP A 100 8.29 -37.69 -8.39
C ASP A 100 7.03 -37.35 -9.20
N ALA A 101 6.21 -36.43 -8.72
CA ALA A 101 4.94 -36.05 -9.36
C ALA A 101 4.88 -34.52 -9.63
N PRO A 102 4.11 -34.08 -10.61
CA PRO A 102 3.87 -32.66 -10.84
C PRO A 102 3.23 -31.97 -9.62
N VAL A 103 3.73 -30.81 -9.28
CA VAL A 103 3.24 -29.96 -8.17
C VAL A 103 2.55 -28.72 -8.74
N GLN A 104 1.37 -28.42 -8.19
CA GLN A 104 0.68 -27.16 -8.47
C GLN A 104 1.05 -26.13 -7.39
N GLY A 105 1.53 -25.00 -7.81
CA GLY A 105 1.88 -23.87 -6.96
C GLY A 105 1.38 -22.54 -7.50
N VAL A 106 1.59 -21.50 -6.73
CA VAL A 106 1.24 -20.14 -7.07
C VAL A 106 2.43 -19.25 -6.82
N LEU A 107 2.84 -18.47 -7.82
CA LEU A 107 3.71 -17.34 -7.63
C LEU A 107 2.84 -16.12 -7.28
N GLN A 108 3.10 -15.52 -6.15
CA GLN A 108 2.32 -14.42 -5.60
C GLN A 108 3.14 -13.14 -5.62
N VAL A 109 2.66 -12.12 -6.33
CA VAL A 109 3.14 -10.74 -6.25
C VAL A 109 2.10 -9.96 -5.44
N ASP A 110 2.39 -9.71 -4.15
CA ASP A 110 1.41 -9.21 -3.19
C ASP A 110 1.31 -7.67 -3.16
N TYR A 111 1.41 -7.05 -4.33
CA TYR A 111 1.18 -5.62 -4.52
C TYR A 111 0.28 -5.41 -5.74
N ALA A 112 -0.83 -4.68 -5.57
CA ALA A 112 -1.89 -4.58 -6.58
C ALA A 112 -1.63 -3.53 -7.67
N LEU A 113 -0.69 -2.59 -7.45
CA LEU A 113 -0.47 -1.41 -8.29
C LEU A 113 0.78 -1.54 -9.19
N LEU A 114 1.06 -2.72 -9.70
CA LEU A 114 2.09 -2.94 -10.74
C LEU A 114 1.42 -3.04 -12.10
N ASP A 115 1.88 -2.20 -13.05
CA ASP A 115 1.19 -1.97 -14.31
C ASP A 115 1.24 -3.21 -15.21
N GLN A 116 2.43 -3.72 -15.52
CA GLN A 116 2.64 -4.87 -16.39
C GLN A 116 3.60 -5.88 -15.79
N LEU A 117 3.18 -7.11 -15.74
CA LEU A 117 3.94 -8.25 -15.24
C LEU A 117 3.95 -9.34 -16.31
N HIS A 118 5.14 -9.79 -16.71
CA HIS A 118 5.30 -10.92 -17.62
C HIS A 118 6.14 -11.99 -16.92
N LEU A 119 5.51 -13.12 -16.61
CA LEU A 119 6.19 -14.27 -16.02
C LEU A 119 6.53 -15.28 -17.12
N TYR A 120 7.82 -15.51 -17.30
CA TYR A 120 8.35 -16.54 -18.19
C TYR A 120 8.82 -17.73 -17.37
N GLN A 121 8.35 -18.93 -17.70
CA GLN A 121 8.72 -20.19 -17.06
C GLN A 121 9.38 -21.09 -18.10
N GLN A 122 10.63 -21.45 -17.86
CA GLN A 122 11.33 -22.49 -18.61
C GLN A 122 11.27 -23.79 -17.83
N THR A 123 10.66 -24.81 -18.43
CA THR A 123 10.55 -26.15 -17.87
C THR A 123 11.84 -26.96 -18.02
N PRO A 124 12.01 -28.10 -17.32
CA PRO A 124 13.21 -28.93 -17.41
C PRO A 124 13.52 -29.45 -18.82
N ASP A 125 12.49 -29.62 -19.68
CA ASP A 125 12.62 -30.00 -21.08
C ASP A 125 12.95 -28.83 -22.03
N GLY A 126 13.08 -27.61 -21.49
CA GLY A 126 13.43 -26.40 -22.22
C GLY A 126 12.23 -25.62 -22.80
N THR A 127 11.02 -26.12 -22.64
CA THR A 127 9.80 -25.41 -23.10
C THR A 127 9.62 -24.10 -22.34
N LEU A 128 9.24 -23.02 -23.05
CA LEU A 128 9.01 -21.70 -22.47
C LEU A 128 7.52 -21.39 -22.47
N PHE A 129 7.00 -21.04 -21.30
CA PHE A 129 5.63 -20.56 -21.11
C PHE A 129 5.65 -19.11 -20.65
N GLU A 130 4.68 -18.33 -21.08
CA GLU A 130 4.46 -16.95 -20.66
C GLU A 130 3.07 -16.79 -20.04
N GLN A 131 3.01 -16.05 -18.92
CA GLN A 131 1.78 -15.59 -18.32
C GLN A 131 1.88 -14.08 -18.12
N VAL A 132 0.79 -13.36 -18.41
CA VAL A 132 0.74 -11.90 -18.29
C VAL A 132 -0.18 -11.54 -17.15
N GLY A 133 0.21 -10.52 -16.36
CA GLY A 133 -0.54 -9.96 -15.25
C GLY A 133 -0.26 -8.47 -15.11
N GLY A 134 -0.69 -7.90 -13.99
CA GLY A 134 -0.57 -6.46 -13.74
C GLY A 134 -1.94 -5.79 -13.70
N ASP A 135 -1.99 -4.53 -13.25
CA ASP A 135 -3.24 -3.79 -13.17
C ASP A 135 -3.68 -3.21 -14.54
N HIS A 136 -2.77 -3.23 -15.53
CA HIS A 136 -3.09 -2.96 -16.94
C HIS A 136 -3.88 -4.09 -17.61
N GLN A 137 -3.93 -5.29 -17.00
CA GLN A 137 -4.79 -6.37 -17.50
C GLN A 137 -6.19 -6.26 -16.89
N PRO A 138 -7.26 -6.46 -17.71
CA PRO A 138 -8.60 -6.61 -17.18
C PRO A 138 -8.64 -7.67 -16.08
N PHE A 139 -9.49 -7.47 -15.09
CA PHE A 139 -9.54 -8.39 -13.95
C PHE A 139 -9.86 -9.83 -14.37
N ASP A 140 -10.75 -9.99 -15.36
CA ASP A 140 -11.20 -11.29 -15.86
C ASP A 140 -10.11 -12.06 -16.65
N ASP A 141 -9.10 -11.36 -17.17
CA ASP A 141 -7.99 -11.95 -17.91
C ASP A 141 -6.82 -12.38 -17.01
N ARG A 142 -6.92 -12.15 -15.69
CA ARG A 142 -5.86 -12.52 -14.75
C ARG A 142 -5.76 -14.03 -14.59
N PRO A 143 -4.54 -14.59 -14.50
CA PRO A 143 -4.33 -16.03 -14.32
C PRO A 143 -5.03 -16.61 -13.08
N VAL A 144 -5.16 -15.79 -12.02
CA VAL A 144 -5.95 -16.08 -10.82
C VAL A 144 -6.81 -14.87 -10.48
N GLY A 145 -8.10 -15.05 -10.32
CA GLY A 145 -9.09 -14.00 -10.08
C GLY A 145 -9.05 -13.40 -8.67
N VAL A 146 -7.87 -12.92 -8.25
CA VAL A 146 -7.64 -12.25 -6.97
C VAL A 146 -7.24 -10.79 -7.18
N SER A 147 -7.37 -9.97 -6.14
CA SER A 147 -7.09 -8.53 -6.21
C SER A 147 -5.61 -8.18 -6.42
N LYS A 148 -4.71 -9.12 -6.16
CA LYS A 148 -3.27 -9.03 -6.39
C LYS A 148 -2.86 -9.85 -7.60
N HIS A 149 -1.57 -9.87 -7.94
CA HIS A 149 -1.12 -10.57 -9.14
C HIS A 149 -0.56 -11.95 -8.77
N TRP A 150 -1.37 -12.98 -9.01
CA TRP A 150 -1.03 -14.37 -8.76
C TRP A 150 -0.93 -15.14 -10.08
N PHE A 151 0.12 -15.93 -10.23
CA PHE A 151 0.37 -16.76 -11.40
C PHE A 151 0.31 -18.23 -11.00
N THR A 152 -0.41 -19.04 -11.77
CA THR A 152 -0.47 -20.49 -11.55
C THR A 152 0.79 -21.15 -12.08
N LEU A 153 1.42 -22.01 -11.28
CA LEU A 153 2.59 -22.76 -11.69
C LEU A 153 2.27 -24.25 -11.74
N GLN A 154 2.62 -24.88 -12.86
CA GLN A 154 2.67 -26.33 -12.98
C GLN A 154 4.14 -26.75 -13.04
N LEU A 155 4.59 -27.47 -12.02
CA LEU A 155 5.99 -27.81 -11.80
C LEU A 155 6.15 -29.32 -11.91
N THR A 156 6.57 -29.80 -13.08
CA THR A 156 6.99 -31.19 -13.29
C THR A 156 8.24 -31.48 -12.45
N PRO A 157 8.58 -32.75 -12.15
CA PRO A 157 9.83 -33.08 -11.47
C PRO A 157 11.04 -32.45 -12.14
N GLY A 158 11.94 -31.85 -11.34
CA GLY A 158 13.15 -31.18 -11.83
C GLY A 158 13.17 -29.67 -11.60
N VAL A 159 14.13 -29.02 -12.26
CA VAL A 159 14.40 -27.59 -12.07
C VAL A 159 13.69 -26.74 -13.11
N HIS A 160 12.86 -25.82 -12.64
CA HIS A 160 12.20 -24.79 -13.46
C HIS A 160 12.89 -23.45 -13.24
N ARG A 161 13.19 -22.75 -14.33
CA ARG A 161 13.78 -21.41 -14.31
C ARG A 161 12.71 -20.38 -14.61
N PHE A 162 12.74 -19.27 -13.89
CA PHE A 162 11.76 -18.20 -14.02
C PHE A 162 12.44 -16.86 -14.28
N MET A 163 11.80 -16.09 -15.15
CA MET A 163 12.07 -14.67 -15.35
C MET A 163 10.77 -13.90 -15.16
N LEU A 164 10.76 -12.94 -14.25
CA LEU A 164 9.65 -12.01 -14.08
C LEU A 164 10.08 -10.62 -14.57
N ARG A 165 9.45 -10.15 -15.63
CA ARG A 165 9.58 -8.77 -16.13
C ARG A 165 8.54 -7.92 -15.42
N VAL A 166 8.99 -6.82 -14.83
CA VAL A 166 8.14 -5.85 -14.13
C VAL A 166 8.35 -4.49 -14.79
N ASP A 167 7.28 -3.93 -15.31
CA ASP A 167 7.24 -2.61 -15.93
C ASP A 167 6.13 -1.81 -15.25
N SER A 168 6.47 -0.72 -14.55
CA SER A 168 5.49 0.01 -13.76
C SER A 168 5.81 1.49 -13.67
N SER A 169 4.80 2.31 -13.88
CA SER A 169 4.83 3.76 -13.65
C SER A 169 4.65 4.14 -12.17
N SER A 170 4.22 3.18 -11.35
CA SER A 170 4.07 3.34 -9.90
C SER A 170 5.34 2.93 -9.15
N THR A 171 5.29 2.89 -7.82
CA THR A 171 6.43 2.40 -7.01
C THR A 171 6.71 0.93 -7.32
N VAL A 172 7.94 0.62 -7.70
CA VAL A 172 8.40 -0.75 -7.94
C VAL A 172 8.64 -1.43 -6.60
N PHE A 173 7.55 -1.97 -6.03
CA PHE A 173 7.55 -2.76 -4.81
C PHE A 173 7.05 -4.17 -5.12
N ILE A 174 7.92 -5.17 -4.97
CA ILE A 174 7.67 -6.53 -5.43
C ILE A 174 7.83 -7.52 -4.26
N PRO A 175 6.79 -7.70 -3.44
CA PRO A 175 6.77 -8.76 -2.43
C PRO A 175 6.46 -10.10 -3.12
N LEU A 176 7.53 -10.82 -3.51
CA LEU A 176 7.45 -12.06 -4.28
C LEU A 176 7.47 -13.28 -3.37
N HIS A 177 6.46 -14.14 -3.50
CA HIS A 177 6.34 -15.36 -2.74
C HIS A 177 5.97 -16.54 -3.64
N TYR A 178 6.43 -17.72 -3.26
CA TYR A 178 5.89 -18.99 -3.74
C TYR A 178 5.04 -19.62 -2.64
N ALA A 179 3.95 -20.26 -3.01
CA ALA A 179 3.18 -21.11 -2.12
C ALA A 179 2.59 -22.29 -2.89
N SER A 180 2.44 -23.44 -2.25
CA SER A 180 1.64 -24.52 -2.80
C SER A 180 0.17 -24.09 -2.92
N TRP A 181 -0.60 -24.77 -3.78
CA TRP A 181 -2.03 -24.42 -3.94
C TRP A 181 -2.83 -24.47 -2.63
N PRO A 182 -2.67 -25.52 -1.75
CA PRO A 182 -3.34 -25.53 -0.46
C PRO A 182 -2.97 -24.35 0.45
N ALA A 183 -1.67 -24.00 0.51
CA ALA A 183 -1.20 -22.87 1.30
C ALA A 183 -1.73 -21.53 0.79
N SER A 184 -1.84 -21.39 -0.55
CA SER A 184 -2.41 -20.19 -1.20
C SER A 184 -3.91 -20.05 -0.90
N SER A 185 -4.67 -21.16 -0.92
CA SER A 185 -6.10 -21.16 -0.57
C SER A 185 -6.34 -20.73 0.88
N ALA A 186 -5.59 -21.30 1.83
CA ALA A 186 -5.67 -20.92 3.24
C ALA A 186 -5.33 -19.44 3.48
N GLN A 187 -4.32 -18.92 2.74
CA GLN A 187 -3.98 -17.51 2.79
C GLN A 187 -5.12 -16.62 2.24
N LEU A 188 -5.77 -17.04 1.16
CA LEU A 188 -6.89 -16.32 0.57
C LEU A 188 -8.07 -16.24 1.54
N GLU A 189 -8.42 -17.35 2.19
CA GLU A 189 -9.47 -17.38 3.22
C GLU A 189 -9.16 -16.42 4.38
N THR A 190 -7.94 -16.45 4.90
CA THR A 190 -7.50 -15.52 5.95
C THR A 190 -7.56 -14.07 5.49
N SER A 191 -7.12 -13.79 4.26
CA SER A 191 -7.18 -12.45 3.69
C SER A 191 -8.61 -11.95 3.52
N MET A 192 -9.52 -12.81 3.04
CA MET A 192 -10.95 -12.49 2.91
C MET A 192 -11.60 -12.22 4.26
N LEU A 193 -11.27 -13.01 5.30
CA LEU A 193 -11.75 -12.77 6.66
C LEU A 193 -11.28 -11.42 7.21
N LEU A 194 -10.01 -11.09 7.05
CA LEU A 194 -9.46 -9.80 7.50
C LEU A 194 -10.06 -8.60 6.76
N HIS A 195 -10.29 -8.72 5.44
CA HIS A 195 -11.01 -7.70 4.68
C HIS A 195 -12.47 -7.57 5.14
N GLY A 196 -13.16 -8.70 5.32
CA GLY A 196 -14.53 -8.72 5.83
C GLY A 196 -14.66 -8.09 7.21
N LEU A 197 -13.72 -8.38 8.12
CA LEU A 197 -13.68 -7.75 9.44
C LEU A 197 -13.45 -6.23 9.34
N PHE A 198 -12.48 -5.80 8.54
CA PHE A 198 -12.18 -4.38 8.32
C PHE A 198 -13.39 -3.61 7.80
N TYR A 199 -13.99 -4.07 6.69
CA TYR A 199 -15.15 -3.40 6.11
C TYR A 199 -16.40 -3.54 6.99
N GLY A 200 -16.55 -4.66 7.72
CA GLY A 200 -17.63 -4.88 8.68
C GLY A 200 -17.60 -3.87 9.82
N VAL A 201 -16.41 -3.59 10.38
CA VAL A 201 -16.25 -2.55 11.41
C VAL A 201 -16.61 -1.17 10.85
N LEU A 202 -16.12 -0.81 9.67
CA LEU A 202 -16.42 0.49 9.06
C LEU A 202 -17.92 0.64 8.71
N LEU A 203 -18.56 -0.42 8.20
CA LEU A 203 -20.01 -0.43 7.94
C LEU A 203 -20.82 -0.30 9.23
N GLY A 204 -20.43 -0.99 10.29
CA GLY A 204 -21.06 -0.86 11.61
C GLY A 204 -20.95 0.57 12.15
N LEU A 205 -19.77 1.19 12.04
CA LEU A 205 -19.57 2.61 12.39
C LEU A 205 -20.41 3.54 11.51
N LEU A 206 -20.50 3.25 10.21
CA LEU A 206 -21.30 4.04 9.26
C LEU A 206 -22.78 4.00 9.68
N ALA A 207 -23.33 2.81 9.92
CA ALA A 207 -24.72 2.64 10.33
C ALA A 207 -25.01 3.31 11.67
N TYR A 208 -24.15 3.13 12.67
CA TYR A 208 -24.26 3.74 13.99
C TYR A 208 -24.25 5.28 13.91
N ASN A 209 -23.27 5.85 13.21
CA ASN A 209 -23.14 7.31 13.10
C ASN A 209 -24.21 7.93 12.16
N LEU A 210 -24.75 7.17 11.20
CA LEU A 210 -25.92 7.58 10.41
C LEU A 210 -27.17 7.71 11.28
N PHE A 211 -27.39 6.76 12.20
CA PHE A 211 -28.44 6.84 13.19
C PHE A 211 -28.27 8.08 14.08
N LEU A 212 -27.04 8.36 14.55
CA LEU A 212 -26.77 9.55 15.36
C LEU A 212 -26.97 10.85 14.56
N LEU A 213 -26.55 10.89 13.29
CA LEU A 213 -26.82 12.03 12.42
C LEU A 213 -28.31 12.32 12.26
N SER A 214 -29.12 11.27 12.04
CA SER A 214 -30.58 11.42 11.89
C SER A 214 -31.27 11.93 13.17
N SER A 215 -30.75 11.52 14.33
CA SER A 215 -31.28 11.89 15.65
C SER A 215 -30.81 13.29 16.10
N LEU A 216 -29.52 13.59 15.95
CA LEU A 216 -28.90 14.79 16.51
C LEU A 216 -28.76 15.94 15.49
N ARG A 217 -28.76 15.61 14.20
CA ARG A 217 -28.63 16.55 13.07
C ARG A 217 -27.38 17.45 13.13
N GLU A 218 -26.32 16.97 13.80
CA GLU A 218 -25.06 17.69 13.96
C GLU A 218 -24.16 17.53 12.73
N LYS A 219 -23.62 18.65 12.23
CA LYS A 219 -22.77 18.68 11.02
C LYS A 219 -21.49 17.86 11.16
N ALA A 220 -20.97 17.67 12.37
CA ALA A 220 -19.79 16.88 12.62
C ALA A 220 -19.99 15.41 12.23
N TYR A 221 -21.19 14.83 12.53
CA TYR A 221 -21.53 13.45 12.10
C TYR A 221 -21.63 13.33 10.59
N PHE A 222 -22.20 14.33 9.92
CA PHE A 222 -22.26 14.33 8.45
C PHE A 222 -20.88 14.25 7.81
N TRP A 223 -19.94 15.09 8.26
CA TRP A 223 -18.57 15.07 7.73
C TRP A 223 -17.81 13.80 8.14
N TYR A 224 -18.09 13.24 9.31
CA TYR A 224 -17.54 11.97 9.73
C TYR A 224 -18.01 10.81 8.85
N LEU A 225 -19.30 10.76 8.48
CA LEU A 225 -19.83 9.76 7.57
C LEU A 225 -19.21 9.86 6.18
N LEU A 226 -19.03 11.08 5.65
CA LEU A 226 -18.32 11.27 4.38
C LEU A 226 -16.86 10.81 4.47
N TYR A 227 -16.21 11.05 5.60
CA TYR A 227 -14.84 10.60 5.87
C TYR A 227 -14.75 9.07 5.89
N LEU A 228 -15.64 8.39 6.62
CA LEU A 228 -15.75 6.93 6.64
C LEU A 228 -16.00 6.35 5.24
N LEU A 229 -16.99 6.88 4.53
CA LEU A 229 -17.34 6.40 3.20
C LEU A 229 -16.17 6.57 2.22
N ASN A 230 -15.54 7.74 2.22
CA ASN A 230 -14.37 7.98 1.39
C ASN A 230 -13.22 7.03 1.72
N MET A 231 -12.97 6.73 3.02
CA MET A 231 -11.94 5.78 3.44
C MET A 231 -12.24 4.37 2.96
N MET A 232 -13.50 3.92 3.03
CA MET A 232 -13.90 2.61 2.51
C MET A 232 -13.67 2.51 1.00
N LEU A 233 -14.05 3.53 0.23
CA LEU A 233 -13.86 3.58 -1.20
C LEU A 233 -12.37 3.62 -1.56
N PHE A 234 -11.59 4.47 -0.88
CA PHE A 234 -10.15 4.58 -1.08
C PHE A 234 -9.44 3.24 -0.82
N MET A 235 -9.70 2.59 0.32
CA MET A 235 -9.08 1.31 0.66
C MET A 235 -9.49 0.21 -0.32
N SER A 236 -10.74 0.19 -0.78
CA SER A 236 -11.20 -0.80 -1.76
C SER A 236 -10.53 -0.64 -3.13
N ALA A 237 -10.31 0.59 -3.58
CA ALA A 237 -9.58 0.89 -4.80
C ALA A 237 -8.08 0.57 -4.67
N PHE A 238 -7.47 0.96 -3.55
CA PHE A 238 -6.04 0.75 -3.27
C PHE A 238 -5.68 -0.73 -3.11
N ASP A 239 -6.53 -1.53 -2.48
CA ASP A 239 -6.36 -2.99 -2.34
C ASP A 239 -6.68 -3.77 -3.64
N GLY A 240 -7.17 -3.09 -4.68
CA GLY A 240 -7.59 -3.72 -5.94
C GLY A 240 -8.96 -4.40 -5.88
N LEU A 241 -9.67 -4.35 -4.74
CA LEU A 241 -10.97 -5.02 -4.56
C LEU A 241 -12.09 -4.39 -5.40
N ALA A 242 -12.08 -3.05 -5.55
CA ALA A 242 -13.08 -2.34 -6.34
C ALA A 242 -13.04 -2.77 -7.81
N TRP A 243 -11.88 -3.06 -8.34
CA TRP A 243 -11.66 -3.40 -9.74
C TRP A 243 -12.18 -4.78 -10.13
N LYS A 244 -12.46 -5.63 -9.15
CA LYS A 244 -13.16 -6.90 -9.36
C LYS A 244 -14.61 -6.69 -9.84
N TRP A 245 -15.23 -5.59 -9.40
CA TRP A 245 -16.66 -5.30 -9.67
C TRP A 245 -16.84 -4.19 -10.71
N ILE A 246 -15.83 -3.36 -10.88
CA ILE A 246 -15.83 -2.21 -11.77
C ILE A 246 -14.75 -2.45 -12.82
N ASN A 247 -15.15 -2.83 -14.02
CA ASN A 247 -14.22 -2.99 -15.15
C ASN A 247 -13.82 -1.59 -15.67
N ALA A 248 -12.84 -0.98 -15.04
CA ALA A 248 -12.35 0.34 -15.36
C ALA A 248 -11.00 0.26 -16.09
N SER A 249 -10.81 1.11 -17.10
CA SER A 249 -9.50 1.26 -17.74
C SER A 249 -8.45 1.80 -16.76
N VAL A 250 -7.19 1.47 -16.99
CA VAL A 250 -6.07 1.87 -16.12
C VAL A 250 -6.03 3.38 -15.80
N PRO A 251 -6.18 4.29 -16.80
CA PRO A 251 -6.21 5.71 -16.49
C PRO A 251 -7.33 6.10 -15.52
N VAL A 252 -8.50 5.43 -15.62
CA VAL A 252 -9.64 5.65 -14.72
C VAL A 252 -9.34 5.12 -13.33
N GLN A 253 -8.69 3.94 -13.21
CA GLN A 253 -8.28 3.39 -11.92
C GLN A 253 -7.31 4.33 -11.20
N THR A 254 -6.26 4.76 -11.89
CA THR A 254 -5.24 5.68 -11.39
C THR A 254 -5.86 7.02 -10.97
N LEU A 255 -6.67 7.63 -11.84
CA LEU A 255 -7.36 8.89 -11.53
C LEU A 255 -8.28 8.74 -10.32
N THR A 256 -9.00 7.62 -10.21
CA THR A 256 -9.91 7.35 -9.08
C THR A 256 -9.15 7.26 -7.76
N ILE A 257 -8.02 6.53 -7.71
CA ILE A 257 -7.21 6.40 -6.49
C ILE A 257 -6.74 7.79 -6.03
N TYR A 258 -6.16 8.59 -6.92
CA TYR A 258 -5.67 9.93 -6.55
C TYR A 258 -6.81 10.89 -6.18
N THR A 259 -7.93 10.84 -6.89
CA THR A 259 -9.11 11.65 -6.55
C THR A 259 -9.62 11.32 -5.15
N LEU A 260 -9.76 10.04 -4.81
CA LEU A 260 -10.16 9.60 -3.47
C LEU A 260 -9.15 10.00 -2.40
N MET A 261 -7.86 9.99 -2.72
CA MET A 261 -6.78 10.38 -1.82
C MET A 261 -6.80 11.88 -1.51
N PHE A 262 -6.97 12.74 -2.52
CA PHE A 262 -7.14 14.19 -2.32
C PHE A 262 -8.46 14.50 -1.62
N LEU A 263 -9.54 13.83 -2.01
CA LEU A 263 -10.84 13.95 -1.33
C LEU A 263 -10.75 13.56 0.14
N HIS A 264 -9.99 12.51 0.47
CA HIS A 264 -9.71 12.11 1.84
C HIS A 264 -9.06 13.25 2.64
N CYS A 265 -8.04 13.90 2.07
CA CYS A 265 -7.38 15.05 2.70
C CYS A 265 -8.34 16.24 2.91
N ALA A 266 -9.24 16.50 1.99
CA ALA A 266 -10.22 17.57 2.10
C ALA A 266 -11.29 17.26 3.14
N VAL A 267 -11.91 16.07 3.05
CA VAL A 267 -13.01 15.65 3.92
C VAL A 267 -12.54 15.46 5.36
N SER A 268 -11.37 14.83 5.58
CA SER A 268 -10.78 14.71 6.92
C SER A 268 -10.48 16.06 7.56
N THR A 269 -10.00 17.02 6.77
CA THR A 269 -9.78 18.40 7.26
C THR A 269 -11.08 19.10 7.59
N GLN A 270 -12.10 18.95 6.75
CA GLN A 270 -13.40 19.55 7.00
C GLN A 270 -14.09 18.94 8.22
N PHE A 271 -14.00 17.60 8.37
CA PHE A 271 -14.43 16.91 9.58
C PHE A 271 -13.73 17.49 10.83
N SER A 272 -12.40 17.62 10.77
CA SER A 272 -11.58 18.14 11.89
C SER A 272 -11.99 19.54 12.32
N ARG A 273 -12.36 20.41 11.38
CA ARG A 273 -12.85 21.76 11.67
C ARG A 273 -14.13 21.73 12.50
N TYR A 274 -15.07 20.83 12.18
CA TYR A 274 -16.31 20.66 12.94
C TYR A 274 -16.08 19.93 14.25
N PHE A 275 -15.21 18.91 14.26
CA PHE A 275 -14.90 18.14 15.45
C PHE A 275 -14.19 19.02 16.52
N LEU A 276 -13.20 19.81 16.11
CA LEU A 276 -12.40 20.66 17.00
C LEU A 276 -12.99 22.07 17.24
N HIS A 277 -14.18 22.39 16.70
CA HIS A 277 -14.81 23.73 16.77
C HIS A 277 -13.86 24.88 16.39
N THR A 278 -13.03 24.67 15.37
CA THR A 278 -11.98 25.63 15.01
C THR A 278 -12.56 27.00 14.60
N ARG A 279 -13.71 27.00 13.94
CA ARG A 279 -14.36 28.24 13.47
C ARG A 279 -14.72 29.19 14.60
N GLU A 280 -15.14 28.65 15.75
CA GLU A 280 -15.69 29.44 16.85
C GLU A 280 -14.59 29.77 17.88
N GLN A 281 -13.69 28.83 18.13
CA GLN A 281 -12.74 28.93 19.23
C GLN A 281 -11.30 29.21 18.79
N PHE A 282 -10.93 28.88 17.54
CA PHE A 282 -9.55 28.95 17.04
C PHE A 282 -9.50 29.53 15.63
N PRO A 283 -9.85 30.84 15.39
CA PRO A 283 -10.01 31.40 14.05
C PRO A 283 -8.73 31.34 13.18
N GLN A 284 -7.55 31.44 13.79
CA GLN A 284 -6.27 31.31 13.09
C GLN A 284 -6.04 29.86 12.58
N LEU A 285 -6.37 28.88 13.42
CA LEU A 285 -6.30 27.47 13.04
C LEU A 285 -7.35 27.15 11.97
N ASP A 286 -8.56 27.70 12.08
CA ASP A 286 -9.61 27.54 11.08
C ASP A 286 -9.20 28.11 9.72
N LEU A 287 -8.55 29.26 9.69
CA LEU A 287 -8.01 29.84 8.45
C LEU A 287 -6.96 28.94 7.80
N LEU A 288 -6.03 28.38 8.58
CA LEU A 288 -5.04 27.42 8.12
C LEU A 288 -5.72 26.16 7.52
N LEU A 289 -6.74 25.61 8.18
CA LEU A 289 -7.44 24.42 7.72
C LEU A 289 -8.28 24.70 6.47
N ARG A 290 -8.89 25.89 6.34
CA ARG A 290 -9.60 26.31 5.13
C ARG A 290 -8.66 26.49 3.95
N SER A 291 -7.53 27.16 4.14
CA SER A 291 -6.53 27.36 3.09
C SER A 291 -5.96 26.00 2.61
N LYS A 292 -5.77 25.04 3.53
CA LYS A 292 -5.40 23.68 3.19
C LYS A 292 -6.47 22.98 2.33
N ILE A 293 -7.76 23.07 2.68
CA ILE A 293 -8.84 22.49 1.87
C ILE A 293 -8.83 23.10 0.47
N LEU A 294 -8.73 24.43 0.36
CA LEU A 294 -8.67 25.09 -0.94
C LEU A 294 -7.49 24.60 -1.78
N LEU A 295 -6.30 24.49 -1.17
CA LEU A 295 -5.11 24.00 -1.86
C LEU A 295 -5.29 22.54 -2.36
N VAL A 296 -5.88 21.68 -1.53
CA VAL A 296 -6.17 20.28 -1.91
C VAL A 296 -7.18 20.21 -3.05
N LEU A 297 -8.24 21.04 -3.03
CA LEU A 297 -9.23 21.09 -4.10
C LEU A 297 -8.63 21.62 -5.41
N LEU A 298 -7.77 22.63 -5.36
CA LEU A 298 -7.03 23.12 -6.53
C LEU A 298 -6.11 22.03 -7.09
N ALA A 299 -5.40 21.31 -6.24
CA ALA A 299 -4.59 20.17 -6.65
C ALA A 299 -5.45 19.07 -7.29
N MET A 300 -6.63 18.77 -6.75
CA MET A 300 -7.54 17.78 -7.31
C MET A 300 -8.07 18.20 -8.70
N ILE A 301 -8.41 19.47 -8.90
CA ILE A 301 -8.86 19.98 -10.20
C ILE A 301 -7.72 19.95 -11.24
N SER A 302 -6.47 20.07 -10.81
CA SER A 302 -5.31 20.01 -11.70
C SER A 302 -4.94 18.61 -12.16
N LEU A 303 -5.50 17.54 -11.55
CA LEU A 303 -5.18 16.15 -11.87
C LEU A 303 -5.21 15.81 -13.37
N PRO A 304 -6.22 16.19 -14.16
CA PRO A 304 -6.25 15.89 -15.59
C PRO A 304 -5.21 16.62 -16.43
N LEU A 305 -4.56 17.65 -15.87
CA LEU A 305 -3.64 18.55 -16.58
C LEU A 305 -2.16 18.23 -16.34
N ILE A 306 -1.87 17.33 -15.41
CA ILE A 306 -0.52 17.08 -14.91
C ILE A 306 -0.13 15.62 -15.21
N SER A 307 1.17 15.32 -15.32
CA SER A 307 1.66 13.95 -15.52
C SER A 307 1.40 13.08 -14.29
N VAL A 308 1.17 11.78 -14.51
CA VAL A 308 0.93 10.79 -13.44
C VAL A 308 2.06 10.80 -12.39
N ASP A 309 3.29 11.03 -12.82
CA ASP A 309 4.45 11.09 -11.94
C ASP A 309 4.39 12.23 -10.94
N LEU A 310 4.03 13.41 -11.41
CA LEU A 310 3.90 14.57 -10.55
C LEU A 310 2.72 14.42 -9.58
N TYR A 311 1.62 13.81 -10.01
CA TYR A 311 0.49 13.53 -9.10
C TYR A 311 0.90 12.67 -7.92
N ASN A 312 1.60 11.55 -8.20
CA ASN A 312 1.95 10.58 -7.17
C ASN A 312 2.84 11.24 -6.10
N ASN A 313 3.82 12.03 -6.54
CA ASN A 313 4.69 12.77 -5.62
C ASN A 313 3.90 13.82 -4.82
N MET A 314 3.04 14.58 -5.50
CA MET A 314 2.17 15.56 -4.84
C MET A 314 1.20 14.91 -3.86
N ALA A 315 0.54 13.83 -4.26
CA ALA A 315 -0.44 13.15 -3.42
C ALA A 315 0.20 12.59 -2.14
N SER A 316 1.35 11.94 -2.25
CA SER A 316 2.08 11.42 -1.09
C SER A 316 2.50 12.53 -0.14
N LEU A 317 3.02 13.65 -0.67
CA LEU A 317 3.38 14.82 0.12
C LEU A 317 2.16 15.46 0.79
N PHE A 318 1.04 15.60 0.06
CA PHE A 318 -0.20 16.14 0.60
C PHE A 318 -0.77 15.29 1.74
N VAL A 319 -0.75 13.97 1.61
CA VAL A 319 -1.21 13.05 2.67
C VAL A 319 -0.33 13.20 3.91
N LEU A 320 1.00 13.19 3.73
CA LEU A 320 1.93 13.33 4.86
C LEU A 320 1.75 14.67 5.58
N VAL A 321 1.80 15.79 4.85
CA VAL A 321 1.62 17.13 5.41
C VAL A 321 0.23 17.27 6.03
N SER A 322 -0.80 16.72 5.38
CA SER A 322 -2.18 16.71 5.90
C SER A 322 -2.25 16.03 7.26
N SER A 323 -1.69 14.84 7.37
CA SER A 323 -1.72 14.04 8.61
C SER A 323 -0.98 14.75 9.77
N ILE A 324 0.17 15.34 9.47
CA ILE A 324 0.94 16.12 10.46
C ILE A 324 0.14 17.37 10.92
N VAL A 325 -0.44 18.13 9.98
CA VAL A 325 -1.25 19.30 10.30
C VAL A 325 -2.45 18.92 11.16
N LEU A 326 -3.14 17.82 10.87
CA LEU A 326 -4.29 17.37 11.62
C LEU A 326 -3.89 16.90 13.04
N LEU A 327 -2.80 16.14 13.18
CA LEU A 327 -2.27 15.75 14.48
C LEU A 327 -1.90 16.96 15.33
N LEU A 328 -1.17 17.93 14.76
CA LEU A 328 -0.78 19.15 15.46
C LEU A 328 -1.99 20.01 15.84
N SER A 329 -3.03 20.03 15.02
CA SER A 329 -4.30 20.72 15.31
C SER A 329 -4.98 20.12 16.55
N GLY A 330 -5.05 18.78 16.63
CA GLY A 330 -5.58 18.10 17.82
C GLY A 330 -4.77 18.38 19.08
N LEU A 331 -3.44 18.27 18.97
CA LEU A 331 -2.52 18.54 20.09
C LEU A 331 -2.62 19.99 20.58
N TYR A 332 -2.77 20.95 19.66
CA TYR A 332 -2.96 22.36 19.99
C TYR A 332 -4.26 22.56 20.80
N VAL A 333 -5.38 22.01 20.32
CA VAL A 333 -6.69 22.10 20.99
C VAL A 333 -6.66 21.40 22.36
N TRP A 334 -6.03 20.20 22.44
CA TRP A 334 -5.87 19.48 23.70
C TRP A 334 -5.08 20.29 24.73
N ARG A 335 -3.96 20.90 24.33
CA ARG A 335 -3.14 21.76 25.20
C ARG A 335 -3.85 23.04 25.68
N ARG A 336 -4.91 23.45 24.98
CA ARG A 336 -5.80 24.54 25.42
C ARG A 336 -6.87 24.10 26.42
N GLY A 337 -6.84 22.83 26.86
CA GLY A 337 -7.72 22.29 27.90
C GLY A 337 -8.98 21.59 27.39
N PHE A 338 -9.18 21.45 26.10
CA PHE A 338 -10.36 20.79 25.54
C PHE A 338 -10.19 19.28 25.47
N ARG A 339 -10.97 18.54 26.27
CA ARG A 339 -10.87 17.08 26.43
C ARG A 339 -11.06 16.32 25.10
N TYR A 340 -11.97 16.73 24.24
CA TYR A 340 -12.18 16.08 22.94
C TYR A 340 -10.93 16.14 22.04
N GLY A 341 -10.02 17.11 22.25
CA GLY A 341 -8.73 17.15 21.57
C GLY A 341 -7.82 15.96 21.89
N SER A 342 -7.98 15.30 23.05
CA SER A 342 -7.18 14.12 23.41
C SER A 342 -7.59 12.90 22.60
N TYR A 343 -8.90 12.62 22.43
CA TYR A 343 -9.40 11.54 21.59
C TYR A 343 -8.94 11.70 20.14
N TYR A 344 -9.04 12.93 19.65
CA TYR A 344 -8.59 13.28 18.30
C TYR A 344 -7.08 13.06 18.13
N THR A 345 -6.28 13.56 19.05
CA THR A 345 -4.80 13.41 18.99
C THR A 345 -4.40 11.94 19.07
N LEU A 346 -5.03 11.15 19.95
CA LEU A 346 -4.75 9.72 20.07
C LEU A 346 -5.12 8.98 18.79
N ALA A 347 -6.28 9.29 18.19
CA ALA A 347 -6.73 8.68 16.95
C ALA A 347 -5.73 8.88 15.80
N TRP A 348 -5.33 10.13 15.55
CA TRP A 348 -4.34 10.46 14.53
C TRP A 348 -2.94 9.91 14.84
N SER A 349 -2.57 9.82 16.12
CA SER A 349 -1.29 9.21 16.52
C SER A 349 -1.23 7.73 16.16
N LEU A 350 -2.30 6.97 16.43
CA LEU A 350 -2.37 5.56 16.11
C LEU A 350 -2.32 5.31 14.61
N LEU A 351 -3.03 6.11 13.81
CA LEU A 351 -2.96 6.04 12.36
C LEU A 351 -1.53 6.30 11.86
N LEU A 352 -0.88 7.36 12.33
CA LEU A 352 0.49 7.69 11.92
C LEU A 352 1.50 6.61 12.33
N ILE A 353 1.39 6.06 13.54
CA ILE A 353 2.24 4.95 13.99
C ILE A 353 2.06 3.74 13.06
N SER A 354 0.82 3.38 12.73
CA SER A 354 0.56 2.24 11.84
C SER A 354 1.08 2.47 10.42
N LEU A 355 1.03 3.71 9.94
CA LEU A 355 1.59 4.10 8.65
C LEU A 355 3.12 3.98 8.64
N VAL A 356 3.79 4.45 9.71
CA VAL A 356 5.24 4.34 9.87
C VAL A 356 5.66 2.88 9.94
N LEU A 357 4.96 2.03 10.70
CA LEU A 357 5.23 0.60 10.78
C LEU A 357 5.10 -0.10 9.43
N SER A 358 4.05 0.23 8.67
CA SER A 358 3.84 -0.33 7.33
C SER A 358 4.93 0.11 6.35
N THR A 359 5.29 1.41 6.36
CA THR A 359 6.32 1.97 5.49
C THR A 359 7.71 1.42 5.82
N ALA A 360 8.07 1.35 7.10
CA ALA A 360 9.34 0.76 7.54
C ALA A 360 9.47 -0.69 7.06
N GLY A 361 8.39 -1.48 7.20
CA GLY A 361 8.37 -2.84 6.70
C GLY A 361 8.51 -2.96 5.17
N SER A 362 7.89 -2.05 4.39
CA SER A 362 8.04 -2.04 2.93
C SER A 362 9.46 -1.65 2.48
N LEU A 363 10.16 -0.87 3.29
CA LEU A 363 11.57 -0.52 3.08
C LEU A 363 12.54 -1.65 3.50
N GLY A 364 12.02 -2.77 4.04
CA GLY A 364 12.82 -3.93 4.44
C GLY A 364 13.32 -3.90 5.88
N TYR A 365 12.95 -2.90 6.68
CA TYR A 365 13.28 -2.89 8.11
C TYR A 365 12.47 -3.95 8.86
N GLU A 366 13.15 -4.90 9.48
CA GLU A 366 12.54 -5.92 10.33
C GLU A 366 12.50 -5.42 11.78
N LEU A 367 11.33 -5.12 12.29
CA LEU A 367 11.13 -4.78 13.69
C LEU A 367 10.91 -6.06 14.50
N PRO A 368 11.68 -6.33 15.56
CA PRO A 368 11.54 -7.53 16.36
C PRO A 368 10.11 -7.68 16.91
N GLY A 369 9.50 -8.83 16.66
CA GLY A 369 8.13 -9.15 17.11
C GLY A 369 7.00 -8.48 16.33
N ILE A 370 7.28 -7.65 15.33
CA ILE A 370 6.27 -6.99 14.50
C ILE A 370 6.35 -7.56 13.07
N PRO A 371 5.43 -8.44 12.66
CA PRO A 371 5.43 -8.96 11.30
C PRO A 371 5.09 -7.86 10.31
N TYR A 372 5.80 -7.81 9.19
CA TYR A 372 5.41 -6.92 8.10
C TYR A 372 4.03 -7.29 7.54
N GLY A 373 3.22 -6.28 7.28
CA GLY A 373 1.98 -6.47 6.55
C GLY A 373 1.20 -5.17 6.36
N PRO A 374 0.48 -5.04 5.25
CA PRO A 374 -0.39 -3.89 4.99
C PRO A 374 -1.57 -3.80 5.97
N GLN A 375 -1.82 -4.89 6.74
CA GLN A 375 -2.84 -4.93 7.79
C GLN A 375 -2.63 -3.89 8.89
N TRP A 376 -1.40 -3.43 9.15
CA TRP A 376 -1.15 -2.39 10.14
C TRP A 376 -1.89 -1.10 9.82
N VAL A 377 -1.92 -0.69 8.55
CA VAL A 377 -2.67 0.50 8.12
C VAL A 377 -4.17 0.31 8.37
N LYS A 378 -4.72 -0.86 8.07
CA LYS A 378 -6.14 -1.18 8.33
C LYS A 378 -6.48 -1.19 9.80
N MET A 379 -5.61 -1.77 10.64
CA MET A 379 -5.78 -1.75 12.10
C MET A 379 -5.73 -0.33 12.65
N GLY A 380 -4.76 0.48 12.22
CA GLY A 380 -4.65 1.89 12.61
C GLY A 380 -5.86 2.71 12.17
N THR A 381 -6.35 2.49 10.95
CA THR A 381 -7.56 3.14 10.44
C THR A 381 -8.80 2.74 11.26
N CYS A 382 -8.99 1.46 11.58
CA CYS A 382 -10.11 1.03 12.43
C CYS A 382 -10.03 1.69 13.81
N ALA A 383 -8.85 1.69 14.44
CA ALA A 383 -8.65 2.30 15.76
C ALA A 383 -8.92 3.82 15.73
N GLU A 384 -8.41 4.51 14.70
CA GLU A 384 -8.66 5.93 14.47
C GLU A 384 -10.16 6.21 14.35
N MET A 385 -10.86 5.50 13.46
CA MET A 385 -12.28 5.70 13.19
C MET A 385 -13.15 5.44 14.44
N ILE A 386 -12.84 4.38 15.20
CA ILE A 386 -13.54 4.09 16.46
C ILE A 386 -13.33 5.22 17.47
N LEU A 387 -12.08 5.67 17.67
CA LEU A 387 -11.76 6.74 18.62
C LEU A 387 -12.41 8.07 18.23
N LEU A 388 -12.45 8.40 16.95
CA LEU A 388 -13.14 9.60 16.48
C LEU A 388 -14.65 9.52 16.72
N SER A 389 -15.26 8.35 16.49
CA SER A 389 -16.69 8.13 16.80
C SER A 389 -16.98 8.26 18.29
N LEU A 390 -16.13 7.68 19.15
CA LEU A 390 -16.25 7.81 20.60
C LEU A 390 -16.05 9.27 21.05
N GLY A 391 -15.06 9.97 20.47
CA GLY A 391 -14.83 11.39 20.74
C GLY A 391 -16.01 12.28 20.35
N LEU A 392 -16.72 11.97 19.25
CA LEU A 392 -17.96 12.65 18.89
C LEU A 392 -19.08 12.42 19.91
N ALA A 393 -19.22 11.19 20.42
CA ALA A 393 -20.23 10.86 21.43
C ALA A 393 -19.93 11.53 22.78
N ASP A 394 -18.67 11.50 23.26
CA ASP A 394 -18.24 12.15 24.51
C ASP A 394 -18.51 13.67 24.46
N ARG A 395 -18.25 14.29 23.32
CA ARG A 395 -18.48 15.72 23.09
C ARG A 395 -19.95 16.11 23.25
N ILE A 396 -20.88 15.29 22.74
CA ILE A 396 -22.33 15.59 22.86
C ILE A 396 -22.78 15.46 24.32
N ASN A 397 -22.26 14.47 25.04
CA ASN A 397 -22.59 14.32 26.47
C ASN A 397 -22.12 15.55 27.26
N ALA A 398 -20.90 16.05 26.98
CA ALA A 398 -20.40 17.26 27.59
C ALA A 398 -21.23 18.53 27.28
N LEU A 399 -21.81 18.60 26.06
CA LEU A 399 -22.71 19.72 25.69
C LEU A 399 -24.11 19.63 26.31
N LYS A 400 -24.55 18.43 26.72
CA LYS A 400 -25.86 18.23 27.41
C LYS A 400 -25.74 18.49 28.91
N GLU A 401 -24.54 18.37 29.48
CA GLU A 401 -24.27 18.59 30.90
C GLU A 401 -23.95 20.07 31.23
N ALA A 402 -23.66 20.90 30.23
CA ALA A 402 -23.37 22.32 30.33
C ALA A 402 -24.64 23.18 30.09
#